data_9b774486f0f390e6b79a61780eae9faf
#
_entry.id   9b774486f0f390e6b79a61780eae9faf
#
_cell.length_a   1.000
_cell.length_b   1.000
_cell.length_c   1.000
_cell.angle_alpha   90.00
_cell.angle_beta   90.00
_cell.angle_gamma   90.00
#
_symmetry.space_group_name_H-M   'P 1'
#
loop_
_entity.id
_entity.type
_entity.pdbx_description
1 polymer ?
#
loop_
_entity_poly.entity_id
_entity_poly.type
_entity_poly.pdbx_seq_one_letter_code
_entity_poly.pdbx_strand_id
1 'polypeptide(L)'
;MNSLDKKFKTLVDLLRNRAIESPKEIGYSFLIDGETETVNLTYQQLEQRSRAIAAYLQSVCPPGEVALLLYQPGLEYITTFFGCLYAGVIAIPAYPPRPNRSLERIQTIIRDSKAKIGLASQSIISSLKPRASETPELDNLDWLATDQIPDNLAQKWLEPNINEETLAFLQYTSGSTATPKGVIITHQNLLHNSSLIHQCFGHSPQSKGVIWLPPYHDMGLIGGILQPLYGGFPVILMSPLMFLQSPVRWLQAISRYQGTTSGGPNFAYDLCVRKIKPEQIQTLDLSSWEVAFNGAEPISAEVLERFTNTFAVCGFRREAFYPCYGMAEATLIISGGNKLSPPVKTQVVARALEKNQIVLVYPTEGTKTLVGCGQSLPDQQIKIVHPEKLTLCAEGEVGEIWVSGPSIARGYWHKPEETKQTFAAYLAEAPEKEPFMRTGDLGFLEAGELFVTGRLKDVIIINGRNHYPQDIEWTVEQSHHL
;
A
#
# COMPACT_ATOMS: atom_id res chain seq x y z
N MET A 1 -22.49 4.95 3.75
CA MET A 1 -22.23 4.13 2.55
C MET A 1 -22.56 4.94 1.30
N ASN A 2 -21.56 5.24 0.50
CA ASN A 2 -21.70 6.05 -0.72
C ASN A 2 -22.49 5.27 -1.80
N SER A 3 -23.13 5.95 -2.75
CA SER A 3 -23.88 5.31 -3.85
C SER A 3 -23.01 4.37 -4.72
N LEU A 4 -21.68 4.56 -4.72
CA LEU A 4 -20.71 3.72 -5.43
C LEU A 4 -20.53 2.35 -4.77
N ASP A 5 -20.62 2.23 -3.44
CA ASP A 5 -20.36 0.98 -2.70
C ASP A 5 -21.39 -0.12 -2.99
N LYS A 6 -22.62 0.27 -3.39
CA LYS A 6 -23.67 -0.67 -3.75
C LYS A 6 -23.71 -1.00 -5.25
N LYS A 7 -22.89 -0.32 -6.06
CA LYS A 7 -22.98 -0.41 -7.52
C LYS A 7 -22.16 -1.60 -8.07
N PHE A 8 -21.05 -1.94 -7.43
CA PHE A 8 -20.11 -2.96 -7.93
C PHE A 8 -19.86 -4.04 -6.90
N LYS A 9 -19.86 -5.30 -7.33
CA LYS A 9 -19.53 -6.45 -6.48
C LYS A 9 -18.07 -6.89 -6.62
N THR A 10 -17.48 -6.62 -7.78
CA THR A 10 -16.10 -7.01 -8.08
C THR A 10 -15.34 -5.87 -8.77
N LEU A 11 -14.00 -5.94 -8.75
CA LEU A 11 -13.16 -5.03 -9.55
C LEU A 11 -13.36 -5.25 -11.06
N VAL A 12 -13.80 -6.44 -11.46
CA VAL A 12 -14.15 -6.73 -12.85
C VAL A 12 -15.36 -5.91 -13.28
N ASP A 13 -16.43 -5.88 -12.46
CA ASP A 13 -17.60 -5.03 -12.71
C ASP A 13 -17.21 -3.56 -12.79
N LEU A 14 -16.36 -3.11 -11.89
CA LEU A 14 -15.88 -1.73 -11.84
C LEU A 14 -15.16 -1.34 -13.14
N LEU A 15 -14.17 -2.14 -13.58
CA LEU A 15 -13.42 -1.85 -14.81
C LEU A 15 -14.32 -1.90 -16.05
N ARG A 16 -15.20 -2.91 -16.15
CA ARG A 16 -16.18 -3.01 -17.26
C ARG A 16 -17.08 -1.78 -17.35
N ASN A 17 -17.56 -1.32 -16.20
CA ASN A 17 -18.37 -0.10 -16.15
C ASN A 17 -17.60 1.14 -16.63
N ARG A 18 -16.32 1.31 -16.18
CA ARG A 18 -15.45 2.40 -16.68
C ARG A 18 -15.23 2.33 -18.18
N ALA A 19 -14.98 1.12 -18.71
CA ALA A 19 -14.77 0.91 -20.14
C ALA A 19 -16.03 1.20 -20.98
N ILE A 20 -17.23 1.05 -20.42
CA ILE A 20 -18.51 1.35 -21.08
C ILE A 20 -18.83 2.85 -20.97
N GLU A 21 -18.73 3.43 -19.76
CA GLU A 21 -19.14 4.83 -19.53
C GLU A 21 -18.12 5.84 -20.04
N SER A 22 -16.81 5.50 -20.00
CA SER A 22 -15.72 6.42 -20.33
C SER A 22 -14.61 5.72 -21.14
N PRO A 23 -14.92 5.09 -22.28
CA PRO A 23 -14.00 4.20 -23.02
C PRO A 23 -12.69 4.87 -23.43
N LYS A 24 -12.73 6.14 -23.79
CA LYS A 24 -11.59 6.92 -24.32
C LYS A 24 -10.81 7.68 -23.23
N GLU A 25 -11.32 7.71 -22.02
CA GLU A 25 -10.63 8.35 -20.91
C GLU A 25 -9.35 7.60 -20.57
N ILE A 26 -8.26 8.34 -20.40
CA ILE A 26 -6.97 7.81 -19.95
C ILE A 26 -7.05 7.55 -18.46
N GLY A 27 -7.08 6.27 -18.07
CA GLY A 27 -7.03 5.88 -16.67
C GLY A 27 -5.61 5.91 -16.12
N TYR A 28 -4.63 5.51 -16.94
CA TYR A 28 -3.24 5.34 -16.53
C TYR A 28 -2.28 5.93 -17.56
N SER A 29 -1.31 6.71 -17.07
CA SER A 29 -0.15 7.18 -17.83
C SER A 29 1.11 6.70 -17.13
N PHE A 30 2.09 6.16 -17.85
CA PHE A 30 3.37 5.74 -17.30
C PHE A 30 4.50 6.56 -17.89
N LEU A 31 5.31 7.20 -17.01
CA LEU A 31 6.49 7.96 -17.40
C LEU A 31 7.66 7.00 -17.60
N ILE A 32 8.05 6.74 -18.84
CA ILE A 32 9.11 5.77 -19.18
C ILE A 32 10.47 6.28 -18.70
N ASP A 33 10.76 7.55 -18.93
CA ASP A 33 11.98 8.24 -18.52
C ASP A 33 11.89 8.85 -17.11
N GLY A 34 10.71 8.76 -16.49
CA GLY A 34 10.38 9.41 -15.21
C GLY A 34 10.18 10.92 -15.32
N GLU A 35 10.10 11.49 -16.53
CA GLU A 35 10.03 12.93 -16.75
C GLU A 35 8.95 13.33 -17.75
N THR A 36 9.09 12.99 -19.04
CA THR A 36 8.25 13.51 -20.11
C THR A 36 7.70 12.48 -21.06
N GLU A 37 8.41 11.38 -21.25
CA GLU A 37 8.01 10.34 -22.18
C GLU A 37 6.90 9.47 -21.57
N THR A 38 5.69 9.55 -22.12
CA THR A 38 4.52 8.85 -21.59
C THR A 38 4.00 7.78 -22.52
N VAL A 39 3.57 6.67 -21.92
CA VAL A 39 2.67 5.69 -22.53
C VAL A 39 1.35 5.73 -21.77
N ASN A 40 0.25 5.78 -22.51
CA ASN A 40 -1.10 5.93 -21.96
C ASN A 40 -1.93 4.68 -22.15
N LEU A 41 -2.86 4.43 -21.25
CA LEU A 41 -3.81 3.33 -21.29
C LEU A 41 -5.21 3.84 -20.95
N THR A 42 -6.12 3.78 -21.94
CA THR A 42 -7.53 4.11 -21.71
C THR A 42 -8.26 2.97 -21.00
N TYR A 43 -9.42 3.26 -20.42
CA TYR A 43 -10.23 2.20 -19.77
C TYR A 43 -10.65 1.11 -20.77
N GLN A 44 -10.98 1.48 -22.01
CA GLN A 44 -11.31 0.50 -23.06
C GLN A 44 -10.13 -0.40 -23.42
N GLN A 45 -8.93 0.18 -23.57
CA GLN A 45 -7.71 -0.58 -23.85
C GLN A 45 -7.33 -1.52 -22.70
N LEU A 46 -7.44 -1.03 -21.47
CA LEU A 46 -7.19 -1.85 -20.28
C LEU A 46 -8.15 -3.03 -20.24
N GLU A 47 -9.44 -2.79 -20.41
CA GLU A 47 -10.48 -3.83 -20.38
C GLU A 47 -10.27 -4.86 -21.48
N GLN A 48 -10.05 -4.40 -22.72
CA GLN A 48 -9.82 -5.29 -23.85
C GLN A 48 -8.57 -6.15 -23.67
N ARG A 49 -7.46 -5.56 -23.21
CA ARG A 49 -6.21 -6.27 -22.95
C ARG A 49 -6.37 -7.28 -21.81
N SER A 50 -7.06 -6.90 -20.74
CA SER A 50 -7.35 -7.78 -19.62
C SER A 50 -8.18 -8.99 -20.04
N ARG A 51 -9.19 -8.79 -20.90
CA ARG A 51 -9.98 -9.91 -21.47
C ARG A 51 -9.15 -10.83 -22.37
N ALA A 52 -8.23 -10.28 -23.16
CA ALA A 52 -7.37 -11.12 -23.99
C ALA A 52 -6.48 -12.04 -23.14
N ILE A 53 -5.86 -11.47 -22.09
CA ILE A 53 -5.05 -12.22 -21.12
C ILE A 53 -5.92 -13.24 -20.38
N ALA A 54 -7.10 -12.85 -19.94
CA ALA A 54 -8.04 -13.72 -19.23
C ALA A 54 -8.50 -14.90 -20.10
N ALA A 55 -8.86 -14.67 -21.37
CA ALA A 55 -9.24 -15.73 -22.30
C ALA A 55 -8.12 -16.76 -22.51
N TYR A 56 -6.88 -16.28 -22.54
CA TYR A 56 -5.73 -17.18 -22.61
C TYR A 56 -5.58 -17.99 -21.30
N LEU A 57 -5.64 -17.35 -20.14
CA LEU A 57 -5.58 -18.02 -18.83
C LEU A 57 -6.69 -19.06 -18.69
N GLN A 58 -7.92 -18.74 -19.07
CA GLN A 58 -9.06 -19.67 -19.05
C GLN A 58 -8.86 -20.90 -19.95
N SER A 59 -8.00 -20.83 -20.97
CA SER A 59 -7.68 -21.97 -21.82
C SER A 59 -6.62 -22.89 -21.24
N VAL A 60 -5.83 -22.44 -20.25
CA VAL A 60 -4.68 -23.18 -19.71
C VAL A 60 -4.82 -23.55 -18.24
N CYS A 61 -5.70 -22.90 -17.49
CA CYS A 61 -5.90 -23.21 -16.06
C CYS A 61 -7.35 -22.99 -15.61
N PRO A 62 -7.82 -23.71 -14.57
CA PRO A 62 -9.14 -23.48 -13.98
C PRO A 62 -9.16 -22.20 -13.15
N PRO A 63 -10.37 -21.62 -12.88
CA PRO A 63 -10.54 -20.57 -11.90
C PRO A 63 -10.04 -21.01 -10.51
N GLY A 64 -9.50 -20.06 -9.74
CA GLY A 64 -8.92 -20.29 -8.41
C GLY A 64 -7.47 -20.78 -8.44
N GLU A 65 -6.86 -21.01 -9.62
CA GLU A 65 -5.44 -21.28 -9.71
C GLU A 65 -4.63 -20.03 -9.34
N VAL A 66 -3.40 -20.23 -8.86
CA VAL A 66 -2.54 -19.17 -8.35
C VAL A 66 -1.46 -18.84 -9.36
N ALA A 67 -1.32 -17.58 -9.72
CA ALA A 67 -0.34 -17.10 -10.68
C ALA A 67 0.62 -16.04 -10.09
N LEU A 68 1.92 -16.30 -10.21
CA LEU A 68 2.97 -15.36 -9.82
C LEU A 68 3.17 -14.30 -10.91
N LEU A 69 3.10 -13.03 -10.56
CA LEU A 69 3.31 -11.90 -11.47
C LEU A 69 4.70 -11.29 -11.26
N LEU A 70 5.57 -11.38 -12.28
CA LEU A 70 6.91 -10.79 -12.27
C LEU A 70 7.05 -9.77 -13.39
N TYR A 71 6.84 -8.50 -13.08
CA TYR A 71 6.91 -7.39 -14.03
C TYR A 71 7.78 -6.26 -13.51
N GLN A 72 8.42 -5.53 -14.42
CA GLN A 72 8.87 -4.19 -14.09
C GLN A 72 7.63 -3.29 -13.87
N PRO A 73 7.74 -2.21 -13.08
CA PRO A 73 6.66 -1.23 -12.98
C PRO A 73 6.28 -0.70 -14.36
N GLY A 74 4.99 -0.75 -14.69
CA GLY A 74 4.50 -0.35 -16.01
C GLY A 74 3.07 -0.81 -16.27
N LEU A 75 2.56 -0.46 -17.45
CA LEU A 75 1.17 -0.74 -17.82
C LEU A 75 0.89 -2.23 -18.06
N GLU A 76 1.90 -3.01 -18.46
CA GLU A 76 1.78 -4.47 -18.63
C GLU A 76 1.42 -5.18 -17.33
N TYR A 77 2.01 -4.75 -16.20
CA TYR A 77 1.65 -5.25 -14.90
C TYR A 77 0.16 -5.05 -14.60
N ILE A 78 -0.35 -3.85 -14.88
CA ILE A 78 -1.76 -3.48 -14.62
C ILE A 78 -2.69 -4.36 -15.47
N THR A 79 -2.44 -4.48 -16.78
CA THR A 79 -3.26 -5.29 -17.66
C THR A 79 -3.23 -6.78 -17.28
N THR A 80 -2.09 -7.29 -16.81
CA THR A 80 -1.96 -8.68 -16.38
C THR A 80 -2.65 -8.92 -15.05
N PHE A 81 -2.53 -8.01 -14.10
CA PHE A 81 -3.24 -8.09 -12.83
C PHE A 81 -4.75 -8.18 -13.05
N PHE A 82 -5.32 -7.27 -13.86
CA PHE A 82 -6.73 -7.35 -14.22
C PHE A 82 -7.05 -8.60 -15.07
N GLY A 83 -6.15 -9.05 -15.93
CA GLY A 83 -6.30 -10.31 -16.66
C GLY A 83 -6.50 -11.52 -15.74
N CYS A 84 -5.78 -11.58 -14.62
CA CYS A 84 -6.00 -12.61 -13.60
C CYS A 84 -7.39 -12.48 -12.99
N LEU A 85 -7.81 -11.27 -12.59
CA LEU A 85 -9.16 -11.06 -12.02
C LEU A 85 -10.27 -11.46 -12.99
N TYR A 86 -10.12 -11.12 -14.28
CA TYR A 86 -11.07 -11.47 -15.35
C TYR A 86 -11.10 -12.97 -15.66
N ALA A 87 -10.04 -13.71 -15.32
CA ALA A 87 -9.99 -15.17 -15.45
C ALA A 87 -10.47 -15.90 -14.18
N GLY A 88 -10.67 -15.20 -13.08
CA GLY A 88 -10.88 -15.80 -11.76
C GLY A 88 -9.61 -16.48 -11.22
N VAL A 89 -8.42 -16.04 -11.65
CA VAL A 89 -7.12 -16.51 -11.21
C VAL A 89 -6.60 -15.62 -10.10
N ILE A 90 -6.03 -16.23 -9.06
CA ILE A 90 -5.51 -15.52 -7.88
C ILE A 90 -4.12 -14.96 -8.21
N ALA A 91 -4.00 -13.65 -8.32
CA ALA A 91 -2.73 -12.99 -8.62
C ALA A 91 -1.79 -12.96 -7.41
N ILE A 92 -0.49 -13.14 -7.64
CA ILE A 92 0.57 -12.89 -6.64
C ILE A 92 1.53 -11.84 -7.19
N PRO A 93 1.33 -10.56 -6.88
CA PRO A 93 2.30 -9.54 -7.18
C PRO A 93 3.63 -9.77 -6.45
N ALA A 94 4.73 -9.82 -7.19
CA ALA A 94 6.05 -9.95 -6.60
C ALA A 94 7.07 -9.03 -7.30
N TYR A 95 8.11 -8.66 -6.55
CA TYR A 95 9.19 -7.89 -7.13
C TYR A 95 9.92 -8.69 -8.20
N PRO A 96 10.14 -8.12 -9.38
CA PRO A 96 10.94 -8.79 -10.40
C PRO A 96 12.37 -9.00 -9.90
N PRO A 97 13.00 -10.09 -10.28
CA PRO A 97 14.38 -10.36 -9.86
C PRO A 97 15.32 -9.29 -10.40
N ARG A 98 16.19 -8.80 -9.54
CA ARG A 98 17.26 -7.86 -9.94
C ARG A 98 18.51 -8.65 -10.32
N PRO A 99 19.31 -8.18 -11.30
CA PRO A 99 20.62 -8.76 -11.58
C PRO A 99 21.45 -8.85 -10.29
N ASN A 100 22.13 -9.96 -10.08
CA ASN A 100 23.04 -10.19 -8.93
C ASN A 100 22.39 -10.11 -7.53
N ARG A 101 21.07 -10.26 -7.43
CA ARG A 101 20.36 -10.36 -6.15
C ARG A 101 19.80 -11.77 -5.95
N SER A 102 19.72 -12.20 -4.68
CA SER A 102 19.12 -13.48 -4.31
C SER A 102 17.70 -13.63 -4.83
N LEU A 103 17.32 -14.83 -5.24
CA LEU A 103 15.95 -15.22 -5.62
C LEU A 103 15.18 -15.83 -4.45
N GLU A 104 15.80 -15.96 -3.27
CA GLU A 104 15.26 -16.65 -2.11
C GLU A 104 13.84 -16.20 -1.74
N ARG A 105 13.56 -14.88 -1.81
CA ARG A 105 12.22 -14.37 -1.55
C ARG A 105 11.19 -14.89 -2.56
N ILE A 106 11.53 -14.92 -3.84
CA ILE A 106 10.64 -15.43 -4.90
C ILE A 106 10.43 -16.92 -4.72
N GLN A 107 11.50 -17.70 -4.46
CA GLN A 107 11.43 -19.14 -4.17
C GLN A 107 10.51 -19.40 -2.97
N THR A 108 10.65 -18.62 -1.91
CA THR A 108 9.80 -18.76 -0.71
C THR A 108 8.33 -18.48 -1.03
N ILE A 109 8.04 -17.44 -1.84
CA ILE A 109 6.68 -17.13 -2.28
C ILE A 109 6.11 -18.30 -3.12
N ILE A 110 6.87 -18.85 -4.07
CA ILE A 110 6.41 -19.98 -4.90
C ILE A 110 6.11 -21.21 -4.05
N ARG A 111 7.00 -21.55 -3.12
CA ARG A 111 6.80 -22.69 -2.21
C ARG A 111 5.58 -22.53 -1.30
N ASP A 112 5.42 -21.33 -0.71
CA ASP A 112 4.31 -21.05 0.19
C ASP A 112 2.97 -20.97 -0.54
N SER A 113 2.93 -20.31 -1.69
CA SER A 113 1.72 -20.15 -2.50
C SER A 113 1.31 -21.39 -3.27
N LYS A 114 2.27 -22.26 -3.55
CA LYS A 114 2.12 -23.40 -4.48
C LYS A 114 1.72 -22.97 -5.90
N ALA A 115 2.16 -21.76 -6.31
CA ALA A 115 1.91 -21.27 -7.66
C ALA A 115 2.48 -22.24 -8.69
N LYS A 116 1.72 -22.47 -9.77
CA LYS A 116 2.14 -23.29 -10.92
C LYS A 116 2.38 -22.45 -12.15
N ILE A 117 1.82 -21.24 -12.19
CA ILE A 117 1.86 -20.34 -13.33
C ILE A 117 2.72 -19.13 -12.99
N GLY A 118 3.62 -18.77 -13.90
CA GLY A 118 4.39 -17.54 -13.88
C GLY A 118 3.97 -16.63 -15.03
N LEU A 119 3.59 -15.39 -14.71
CA LEU A 119 3.22 -14.38 -15.70
C LEU A 119 4.29 -13.29 -15.74
N ALA A 120 4.83 -13.03 -16.92
CA ALA A 120 5.84 -12.00 -17.14
C ALA A 120 5.86 -11.56 -18.62
N SER A 121 6.63 -10.53 -18.95
CA SER A 121 6.97 -10.25 -20.34
C SER A 121 7.99 -11.26 -20.87
N GLN A 122 8.03 -11.45 -22.19
CA GLN A 122 9.00 -12.35 -22.83
C GLN A 122 10.46 -11.99 -22.47
N SER A 123 10.75 -10.71 -22.33
CA SER A 123 12.08 -10.23 -21.93
C SER A 123 12.48 -10.67 -20.52
N ILE A 124 11.55 -10.61 -19.56
CA ILE A 124 11.79 -11.10 -18.18
C ILE A 124 11.97 -12.61 -18.18
N ILE A 125 11.11 -13.37 -18.84
CA ILE A 125 11.23 -14.83 -18.95
C ILE A 125 12.60 -15.20 -19.51
N SER A 126 13.03 -14.53 -20.59
CA SER A 126 14.35 -14.78 -21.18
C SER A 126 15.51 -14.48 -20.23
N SER A 127 15.37 -13.45 -19.39
CA SER A 127 16.38 -13.12 -18.38
C SER A 127 16.43 -14.09 -17.20
N LEU A 128 15.33 -14.78 -16.93
CA LEU A 128 15.22 -15.79 -15.86
C LEU A 128 15.81 -17.15 -16.25
N LYS A 129 15.73 -17.53 -17.54
CA LYS A 129 16.19 -18.84 -18.03
C LYS A 129 17.58 -19.26 -17.57
N PRO A 130 18.63 -18.41 -17.64
CA PRO A 130 19.98 -18.77 -17.17
C PRO A 130 20.05 -19.06 -15.67
N ARG A 131 19.11 -18.51 -14.88
CA ARG A 131 19.05 -18.65 -13.42
C ARG A 131 18.07 -19.74 -12.97
N ALA A 132 17.20 -20.20 -13.84
CA ALA A 132 16.20 -21.23 -13.55
C ALA A 132 16.86 -22.56 -13.19
N SER A 133 17.97 -22.94 -13.85
CA SER A 133 18.72 -24.15 -13.54
C SER A 133 19.27 -24.19 -12.09
N GLU A 134 19.45 -23.04 -11.47
CA GLU A 134 19.88 -22.90 -10.06
C GLU A 134 18.68 -22.78 -9.10
N THR A 135 17.45 -22.73 -9.63
CA THR A 135 16.24 -22.38 -8.88
C THR A 135 15.08 -23.29 -9.31
N PRO A 136 14.99 -24.52 -8.78
CA PRO A 136 13.97 -25.50 -9.20
C PRO A 136 12.53 -24.97 -9.12
N GLU A 137 12.23 -24.09 -8.16
CA GLU A 137 10.89 -23.49 -8.01
C GLU A 137 10.51 -22.64 -9.22
N LEU A 138 11.45 -21.90 -9.82
CA LEU A 138 11.21 -21.12 -11.04
C LEU A 138 11.14 -21.98 -12.29
N ASP A 139 11.90 -23.06 -12.33
CA ASP A 139 11.93 -24.00 -13.46
C ASP A 139 10.62 -24.80 -13.56
N ASN A 140 9.97 -25.04 -12.42
CA ASN A 140 8.71 -25.78 -12.34
C ASN A 140 7.46 -24.93 -12.64
N LEU A 141 7.61 -23.62 -12.89
CA LEU A 141 6.49 -22.78 -13.29
C LEU A 141 6.21 -22.85 -14.78
N ASP A 142 4.94 -22.98 -15.14
CA ASP A 142 4.46 -22.79 -16.51
C ASP A 142 4.48 -21.28 -16.84
N TRP A 143 5.55 -20.84 -17.49
CA TRP A 143 5.75 -19.42 -17.83
C TRP A 143 4.93 -19.00 -19.04
N LEU A 144 4.13 -17.95 -18.87
CA LEU A 144 3.31 -17.35 -19.91
C LEU A 144 3.79 -15.92 -20.18
N ALA A 145 4.22 -15.68 -21.43
CA ALA A 145 4.61 -14.35 -21.90
C ALA A 145 3.37 -13.56 -22.28
N THR A 146 2.89 -12.69 -21.40
CA THR A 146 1.63 -11.97 -21.62
C THR A 146 1.71 -10.96 -22.75
N ASP A 147 2.87 -10.37 -23.01
CA ASP A 147 3.12 -9.45 -24.15
C ASP A 147 3.01 -10.14 -25.53
N GLN A 148 3.05 -11.48 -25.57
CA GLN A 148 2.88 -12.28 -26.80
C GLN A 148 1.41 -12.69 -27.04
N ILE A 149 0.49 -12.42 -26.11
CA ILE A 149 -0.92 -12.81 -26.25
C ILE A 149 -1.62 -11.85 -27.24
N PRO A 150 -2.24 -12.38 -28.33
CA PRO A 150 -2.94 -11.53 -29.30
C PRO A 150 -4.21 -10.87 -28.71
N ASP A 151 -4.43 -9.59 -29.01
CA ASP A 151 -5.58 -8.82 -28.50
C ASP A 151 -6.94 -9.36 -28.98
N ASN A 152 -7.00 -10.03 -30.14
CA ASN A 152 -8.24 -10.61 -30.67
C ASN A 152 -8.78 -11.77 -29.80
N LEU A 153 -7.97 -12.35 -28.89
CA LEU A 153 -8.43 -13.32 -27.91
C LEU A 153 -9.46 -12.74 -26.94
N ALA A 154 -9.54 -11.42 -26.77
CA ALA A 154 -10.55 -10.77 -25.94
C ALA A 154 -11.99 -11.19 -26.31
N GLN A 155 -12.24 -11.55 -27.57
CA GLN A 155 -13.54 -12.03 -28.05
C GLN A 155 -13.91 -13.44 -27.55
N LYS A 156 -12.92 -14.21 -27.08
CA LYS A 156 -13.11 -15.57 -26.54
C LYS A 156 -13.26 -15.60 -25.03
N TRP A 157 -13.14 -14.46 -24.38
CA TRP A 157 -13.27 -14.36 -22.94
C TRP A 157 -14.68 -14.77 -22.48
N LEU A 158 -14.73 -15.60 -21.46
CA LEU A 158 -15.95 -16.00 -20.80
C LEU A 158 -16.06 -15.32 -19.43
N GLU A 159 -17.23 -14.84 -19.11
CA GLU A 159 -17.45 -14.20 -17.81
C GLU A 159 -17.26 -15.22 -16.67
N PRO A 160 -16.31 -14.99 -15.73
CA PRO A 160 -16.07 -15.93 -14.66
C PRO A 160 -17.19 -15.86 -13.61
N ASN A 161 -17.46 -16.98 -12.94
CA ASN A 161 -18.37 -17.00 -11.81
C ASN A 161 -17.66 -16.52 -10.55
N ILE A 162 -17.53 -15.21 -10.41
CA ILE A 162 -16.92 -14.54 -9.27
C ILE A 162 -17.92 -13.61 -8.57
N ASN A 163 -17.68 -13.36 -7.30
CA ASN A 163 -18.51 -12.46 -6.48
C ASN A 163 -17.61 -11.65 -5.52
N GLU A 164 -18.21 -10.88 -4.66
CA GLU A 164 -17.53 -10.04 -3.68
C GLU A 164 -16.62 -10.82 -2.72
N GLU A 165 -16.99 -12.08 -2.43
CA GLU A 165 -16.26 -12.98 -1.55
C GLU A 165 -15.11 -13.73 -2.27
N THR A 166 -15.04 -13.66 -3.59
CA THR A 166 -13.97 -14.31 -4.36
C THR A 166 -12.62 -13.70 -4.04
N LEU A 167 -11.60 -14.56 -3.87
CA LEU A 167 -10.22 -14.11 -3.69
C LEU A 167 -9.74 -13.40 -4.94
N ALA A 168 -9.28 -12.17 -4.78
CA ALA A 168 -8.74 -11.37 -5.86
C ALA A 168 -7.22 -11.61 -6.03
N PHE A 169 -6.47 -11.53 -4.94
CA PHE A 169 -5.03 -11.70 -4.96
C PHE A 169 -4.45 -12.04 -3.59
N LEU A 170 -3.20 -12.48 -3.56
CA LEU A 170 -2.41 -12.64 -2.35
C LEU A 170 -1.38 -11.53 -2.24
N GLN A 171 -1.47 -10.72 -1.18
CA GLN A 171 -0.46 -9.73 -0.87
C GLN A 171 0.61 -10.33 0.02
N TYR A 172 1.79 -10.59 -0.54
CA TYR A 172 2.92 -11.10 0.25
C TYR A 172 3.62 -9.97 1.01
N THR A 173 3.53 -10.02 2.33
CA THR A 173 4.21 -9.07 3.22
C THR A 173 5.66 -9.50 3.48
N SER A 174 6.50 -8.54 3.88
CA SER A 174 7.88 -8.84 4.29
C SER A 174 7.99 -9.55 5.63
N GLY A 175 6.88 -9.63 6.38
CA GLY A 175 6.78 -10.28 7.69
C GLY A 175 7.85 -9.85 8.70
N SER A 176 7.48 -9.62 9.94
CA SER A 176 8.45 -9.41 11.04
C SER A 176 9.29 -10.65 11.38
N THR A 177 8.99 -11.78 10.72
CA THR A 177 9.62 -13.10 10.95
C THR A 177 10.50 -13.59 9.82
N ALA A 178 10.98 -12.71 8.93
CA ALA A 178 11.77 -13.02 7.73
C ALA A 178 11.07 -13.92 6.67
N THR A 179 10.02 -14.65 7.02
CA THR A 179 9.29 -15.51 6.08
C THR A 179 8.06 -14.77 5.53
N PRO A 180 7.97 -14.52 4.21
CA PRO A 180 6.82 -13.87 3.60
C PRO A 180 5.53 -14.65 3.86
N LYS A 181 4.42 -13.92 4.13
CA LYS A 181 3.08 -14.49 4.30
C LYS A 181 2.14 -13.91 3.25
N GLY A 182 1.39 -14.76 2.58
CA GLY A 182 0.38 -14.36 1.62
C GLY A 182 -0.91 -13.96 2.34
N VAL A 183 -1.21 -12.67 2.40
CA VAL A 183 -2.48 -12.15 2.94
C VAL A 183 -3.58 -12.34 1.90
N ILE A 184 -4.68 -12.96 2.29
CA ILE A 184 -5.82 -13.29 1.41
C ILE A 184 -6.74 -12.07 1.28
N ILE A 185 -6.77 -11.47 0.10
CA ILE A 185 -7.57 -10.28 -0.20
C ILE A 185 -8.71 -10.63 -1.16
N THR A 186 -9.94 -10.28 -0.80
CA THR A 186 -11.15 -10.47 -1.61
C THR A 186 -11.53 -9.20 -2.39
N HIS A 187 -12.44 -9.34 -3.36
CA HIS A 187 -13.00 -8.18 -4.04
C HIS A 187 -13.74 -7.24 -3.08
N GLN A 188 -14.44 -7.78 -2.08
CA GLN A 188 -15.13 -7.00 -1.05
C GLN A 188 -14.14 -6.16 -0.24
N ASN A 189 -13.05 -6.77 0.23
CA ASN A 189 -12.03 -6.04 0.97
C ASN A 189 -11.50 -4.83 0.17
N LEU A 190 -11.21 -5.04 -1.12
CA LEU A 190 -10.70 -3.99 -2.01
C LEU A 190 -11.71 -2.87 -2.25
N LEU A 191 -12.95 -3.21 -2.56
CA LEU A 191 -13.99 -2.21 -2.81
C LEU A 191 -14.32 -1.41 -1.55
N HIS A 192 -14.42 -2.09 -0.39
CA HIS A 192 -14.66 -1.42 0.88
C HIS A 192 -13.52 -0.46 1.24
N ASN A 193 -12.26 -0.92 1.17
CA ASN A 193 -11.11 -0.08 1.52
C ASN A 193 -10.94 1.08 0.52
N SER A 194 -11.19 0.85 -0.78
CA SER A 194 -11.21 1.92 -1.78
C SER A 194 -12.30 2.96 -1.53
N SER A 195 -13.46 2.53 -1.02
CA SER A 195 -14.52 3.46 -0.60
C SER A 195 -14.07 4.35 0.56
N LEU A 196 -13.41 3.77 1.56
CA LEU A 196 -12.86 4.54 2.69
C LEU A 196 -11.84 5.57 2.22
N ILE A 197 -10.87 5.16 1.37
CA ILE A 197 -9.89 6.08 0.80
C ILE A 197 -10.57 7.18 -0.03
N HIS A 198 -11.57 6.82 -0.85
CA HIS A 198 -12.32 7.78 -1.65
C HIS A 198 -12.97 8.86 -0.79
N GLN A 199 -13.58 8.46 0.32
CA GLN A 199 -14.26 9.37 1.25
C GLN A 199 -13.24 10.23 2.02
N CYS A 200 -12.26 9.62 2.67
CA CYS A 200 -11.34 10.33 3.55
C CYS A 200 -10.34 11.23 2.81
N PHE A 201 -9.93 10.87 1.59
CA PHE A 201 -9.10 11.71 0.73
C PHE A 201 -9.94 12.73 -0.07
N GLY A 202 -11.26 12.62 -0.02
CA GLY A 202 -12.17 13.48 -0.78
C GLY A 202 -11.91 13.41 -2.28
N HIS A 203 -11.69 12.18 -2.80
CA HIS A 203 -11.46 11.96 -4.22
C HIS A 203 -12.71 12.23 -5.05
N SER A 204 -12.51 12.68 -6.26
CA SER A 204 -13.55 12.93 -7.26
C SER A 204 -13.01 12.64 -8.66
N PRO A 205 -13.83 12.65 -9.71
CA PRO A 205 -13.35 12.53 -11.09
C PRO A 205 -12.37 13.63 -11.51
N GLN A 206 -12.33 14.76 -10.81
CA GLN A 206 -11.38 15.86 -11.02
C GLN A 206 -10.03 15.65 -10.34
N SER A 207 -9.92 14.68 -9.45
CA SER A 207 -8.66 14.31 -8.82
C SER A 207 -7.64 13.84 -9.87
N LYS A 208 -6.35 13.96 -9.54
CA LYS A 208 -5.24 13.46 -10.38
C LYS A 208 -4.20 12.83 -9.48
N GLY A 209 -3.93 11.54 -9.71
CA GLY A 209 -2.89 10.82 -8.98
C GLY A 209 -1.51 11.01 -9.61
N VAL A 210 -0.47 11.12 -8.79
CA VAL A 210 0.94 11.01 -9.23
C VAL A 210 1.63 10.02 -8.29
N ILE A 211 2.00 8.84 -8.81
CA ILE A 211 2.46 7.73 -7.97
C ILE A 211 3.77 7.14 -8.49
N TRP A 212 4.74 7.05 -7.59
CA TRP A 212 6.04 6.42 -7.79
C TRP A 212 6.21 5.11 -7.00
N LEU A 213 5.22 4.75 -6.18
CA LEU A 213 5.28 3.60 -5.28
C LEU A 213 5.34 2.27 -6.05
N PRO A 214 6.01 1.25 -5.49
CA PRO A 214 6.09 -0.08 -6.11
C PRO A 214 4.69 -0.69 -6.27
N PRO A 215 4.30 -1.13 -7.48
CA PRO A 215 2.97 -1.73 -7.72
C PRO A 215 2.79 -3.12 -7.09
N TYR A 216 3.84 -3.71 -6.53
CA TYR A 216 3.81 -4.99 -5.81
C TYR A 216 3.57 -4.83 -4.31
N HIS A 217 3.59 -3.61 -3.81
CA HIS A 217 3.26 -3.23 -2.44
C HIS A 217 1.81 -2.77 -2.37
N ASP A 218 1.11 -3.04 -1.27
CA ASP A 218 -0.29 -2.67 -1.07
C ASP A 218 -0.56 -1.18 -1.34
N MET A 219 0.29 -0.29 -0.84
CA MET A 219 0.15 1.16 -1.03
C MET A 219 0.28 1.56 -2.51
N GLY A 220 1.17 0.89 -3.27
CA GLY A 220 1.33 1.14 -4.71
C GLY A 220 0.23 0.51 -5.55
N LEU A 221 -0.20 -0.72 -5.22
CA LEU A 221 -1.26 -1.41 -5.93
C LEU A 221 -2.64 -0.83 -5.60
N ILE A 222 -3.01 -0.85 -4.32
CA ILE A 222 -4.36 -0.47 -3.91
C ILE A 222 -4.51 1.05 -3.96
N GLY A 223 -3.60 1.80 -3.31
CA GLY A 223 -3.64 3.26 -3.29
C GLY A 223 -3.29 3.92 -4.62
N GLY A 224 -2.36 3.33 -5.39
CA GLY A 224 -1.82 3.93 -6.61
C GLY A 224 -2.46 3.46 -7.91
N ILE A 225 -3.04 2.25 -7.97
CA ILE A 225 -3.61 1.68 -9.19
C ILE A 225 -5.12 1.45 -9.03
N LEU A 226 -5.57 0.77 -7.98
CA LEU A 226 -6.99 0.43 -7.83
C LEU A 226 -7.82 1.64 -7.39
N GLN A 227 -7.29 2.48 -6.53
CA GLN A 227 -7.98 3.68 -6.05
C GLN A 227 -8.32 4.70 -7.16
N PRO A 228 -7.42 5.03 -8.11
CA PRO A 228 -7.77 5.86 -9.26
C PRO A 228 -8.89 5.26 -10.11
N LEU A 229 -8.89 3.94 -10.33
CA LEU A 229 -9.97 3.26 -11.04
C LEU A 229 -11.29 3.37 -10.28
N TYR A 230 -11.28 3.15 -8.95
CA TYR A 230 -12.46 3.29 -8.10
C TYR A 230 -13.02 4.71 -8.14
N GLY A 231 -12.17 5.72 -7.99
CA GLY A 231 -12.56 7.13 -8.02
C GLY A 231 -12.89 7.67 -9.41
N GLY A 232 -12.47 6.99 -10.49
CA GLY A 232 -12.68 7.42 -11.88
C GLY A 232 -11.85 8.63 -12.27
N PHE A 233 -10.62 8.71 -11.79
CA PHE A 233 -9.69 9.80 -12.11
C PHE A 233 -8.36 9.26 -12.67
N PRO A 234 -7.65 10.04 -13.49
CA PRO A 234 -6.40 9.62 -14.10
C PRO A 234 -5.26 9.56 -13.08
N VAL A 235 -4.32 8.63 -13.29
CA VAL A 235 -3.09 8.55 -12.53
C VAL A 235 -1.87 8.54 -13.45
N ILE A 236 -0.85 9.29 -13.03
CA ILE A 236 0.47 9.33 -13.63
C ILE A 236 1.39 8.48 -12.76
N LEU A 237 1.97 7.45 -13.35
CA LEU A 237 2.82 6.49 -12.70
C LEU A 237 4.27 6.66 -13.14
N MET A 238 5.21 6.42 -12.25
CA MET A 238 6.63 6.28 -12.57
C MET A 238 7.26 5.14 -11.79
N SER A 239 8.39 4.63 -12.29
CA SER A 239 9.14 3.61 -11.56
C SER A 239 9.70 4.16 -10.24
N PRO A 240 9.66 3.38 -9.13
CA PRO A 240 10.33 3.74 -7.87
C PRO A 240 11.81 4.09 -8.07
N LEU A 241 12.48 3.42 -9.00
CA LEU A 241 13.89 3.68 -9.28
C LEU A 241 14.11 5.11 -9.82
N MET A 242 13.20 5.62 -10.66
CA MET A 242 13.28 6.99 -11.20
C MET A 242 13.20 8.03 -10.08
N PHE A 243 12.31 7.82 -9.11
CA PHE A 243 12.25 8.65 -7.91
C PHE A 243 13.54 8.57 -7.10
N LEU A 244 14.02 7.37 -6.78
CA LEU A 244 15.22 7.18 -5.95
C LEU A 244 16.49 7.77 -6.59
N GLN A 245 16.62 7.70 -7.91
CA GLN A 245 17.73 8.30 -8.65
C GLN A 245 17.67 9.82 -8.63
N SER A 246 16.50 10.41 -8.75
CA SER A 246 16.29 11.85 -8.81
C SER A 246 14.93 12.24 -8.21
N PRO A 247 14.85 12.52 -6.89
CA PRO A 247 13.59 12.77 -6.21
C PRO A 247 12.79 13.95 -6.77
N VAL A 248 13.46 14.90 -7.41
CA VAL A 248 12.79 16.04 -8.06
C VAL A 248 11.81 15.62 -9.15
N ARG A 249 12.02 14.47 -9.80
CA ARG A 249 11.12 13.93 -10.81
C ARG A 249 9.69 13.75 -10.29
N TRP A 250 9.56 13.31 -9.04
CA TRP A 250 8.27 13.17 -8.39
C TRP A 250 7.55 14.52 -8.27
N LEU A 251 8.23 15.54 -7.74
CA LEU A 251 7.64 16.87 -7.55
C LEU A 251 7.41 17.58 -8.89
N GLN A 252 8.28 17.36 -9.89
CA GLN A 252 8.09 17.84 -11.27
C GLN A 252 6.85 17.21 -11.93
N ALA A 253 6.60 15.92 -11.68
CA ALA A 253 5.38 15.27 -12.19
C ALA A 253 4.12 15.84 -11.53
N ILE A 254 4.13 16.07 -10.19
CA ILE A 254 3.03 16.74 -9.50
C ILE A 254 2.79 18.14 -10.09
N SER A 255 3.84 18.92 -10.27
CA SER A 255 3.78 20.27 -10.85
C SER A 255 3.22 20.26 -12.26
N ARG A 256 3.78 19.43 -13.15
CA ARG A 256 3.41 19.36 -14.58
C ARG A 256 1.97 18.90 -14.78
N TYR A 257 1.57 17.84 -14.09
CA TYR A 257 0.24 17.23 -14.28
C TYR A 257 -0.82 17.83 -13.35
N GLN A 258 -0.44 18.78 -12.51
CA GLN A 258 -1.32 19.37 -11.48
C GLN A 258 -1.92 18.26 -10.60
N GLY A 259 -1.03 17.43 -10.04
CA GLY A 259 -1.41 16.30 -9.19
C GLY A 259 -2.08 16.76 -7.90
N THR A 260 -3.26 16.23 -7.61
CA THR A 260 -4.00 16.57 -6.37
C THR A 260 -3.74 15.59 -5.24
N THR A 261 -3.39 14.34 -5.60
CA THR A 261 -3.12 13.27 -4.62
C THR A 261 -1.84 12.53 -4.97
N SER A 262 -0.95 12.45 -4.03
CA SER A 262 0.33 11.77 -4.13
C SER A 262 0.88 11.55 -2.73
N GLY A 263 1.91 10.72 -2.59
CA GLY A 263 2.56 10.54 -1.29
C GLY A 263 3.49 9.34 -1.26
N GLY A 264 3.86 8.97 -0.06
CA GLY A 264 4.75 7.85 0.19
C GLY A 264 5.17 7.78 1.65
N PRO A 265 6.10 6.89 2.00
CA PRO A 265 6.68 6.83 3.34
C PRO A 265 7.44 8.10 3.70
N ASN A 266 7.67 8.30 4.98
CA ASN A 266 8.32 9.48 5.55
C ASN A 266 9.70 9.77 4.94
N PHE A 267 10.49 8.71 4.64
CA PHE A 267 11.81 8.86 4.01
C PHE A 267 11.76 9.57 2.65
N ALA A 268 10.64 9.47 1.93
CA ALA A 268 10.52 10.09 0.61
C ALA A 268 10.51 11.62 0.70
N TYR A 269 9.82 12.13 1.69
CA TYR A 269 9.78 13.56 1.98
C TYR A 269 11.14 14.06 2.44
N ASP A 270 11.81 13.33 3.33
CA ASP A 270 13.16 13.65 3.77
C ASP A 270 14.18 13.62 2.61
N LEU A 271 14.10 12.62 1.74
CA LEU A 271 14.94 12.50 0.57
C LEU A 271 14.79 13.70 -0.38
N CYS A 272 13.57 14.20 -0.57
CA CYS A 272 13.33 15.41 -1.35
C CYS A 272 14.01 16.64 -0.73
N VAL A 273 13.87 16.85 0.58
CA VAL A 273 14.53 17.97 1.28
C VAL A 273 16.05 17.90 1.14
N ARG A 274 16.64 16.72 1.28
CA ARG A 274 18.11 16.54 1.23
C ARG A 274 18.70 16.62 -0.17
N LYS A 275 17.97 16.24 -1.21
CA LYS A 275 18.55 16.03 -2.55
C LYS A 275 18.14 17.06 -3.60
N ILE A 276 17.01 17.75 -3.43
CA ILE A 276 16.52 18.72 -4.42
C ILE A 276 17.23 20.06 -4.20
N LYS A 277 17.81 20.56 -5.27
CA LYS A 277 18.59 21.81 -5.22
C LYS A 277 17.70 23.05 -5.32
N PRO A 278 18.11 24.20 -4.76
CA PRO A 278 17.32 25.45 -4.80
C PRO A 278 16.90 25.87 -6.21
N GLU A 279 17.74 25.66 -7.23
CA GLU A 279 17.44 26.00 -8.62
C GLU A 279 16.28 25.15 -9.17
N GLN A 280 16.21 23.88 -8.74
CA GLN A 280 15.12 22.96 -9.12
C GLN A 280 13.81 23.34 -8.41
N ILE A 281 13.89 23.76 -7.15
CA ILE A 281 12.72 24.17 -6.36
C ILE A 281 12.00 25.33 -7.07
N GLN A 282 12.74 26.30 -7.62
CA GLN A 282 12.18 27.47 -8.32
C GLN A 282 11.36 27.11 -9.56
N THR A 283 11.49 25.88 -10.08
CA THR A 283 10.75 25.42 -11.28
C THR A 283 9.45 24.67 -10.92
N LEU A 284 9.16 24.48 -9.64
CA LEU A 284 8.03 23.68 -9.17
C LEU A 284 6.81 24.55 -8.85
N ASP A 285 5.62 23.98 -9.10
CA ASP A 285 4.34 24.46 -8.58
C ASP A 285 3.61 23.28 -7.92
N LEU A 286 3.55 23.30 -6.59
CA LEU A 286 2.91 22.27 -5.77
C LEU A 286 1.56 22.72 -5.20
N SER A 287 1.01 23.83 -5.67
CA SER A 287 -0.23 24.41 -5.17
C SER A 287 -1.45 23.52 -5.37
N SER A 288 -1.42 22.65 -6.40
CA SER A 288 -2.47 21.67 -6.68
C SER A 288 -2.51 20.48 -5.71
N TRP A 289 -1.42 20.23 -4.97
CA TRP A 289 -1.30 19.05 -4.13
C TRP A 289 -2.14 19.19 -2.85
N GLU A 290 -3.24 18.45 -2.78
CA GLU A 290 -4.23 18.50 -1.70
C GLU A 290 -4.07 17.36 -0.67
N VAL A 291 -3.60 16.19 -1.14
CA VAL A 291 -3.42 14.99 -0.30
C VAL A 291 -2.01 14.47 -0.49
N ALA A 292 -1.13 14.82 0.45
CA ALA A 292 0.23 14.30 0.58
C ALA A 292 0.22 13.18 1.63
N PHE A 293 -0.28 11.98 1.24
CA PHE A 293 -0.38 10.88 2.19
C PHE A 293 1.02 10.42 2.67
N ASN A 294 1.11 10.16 3.98
CA ASN A 294 2.33 9.70 4.64
C ASN A 294 2.01 8.53 5.58
N GLY A 295 2.63 7.37 5.34
CA GLY A 295 2.39 6.15 6.11
C GLY A 295 3.39 5.05 5.78
N ALA A 296 3.10 3.82 6.22
CA ALA A 296 3.91 2.62 6.08
C ALA A 296 5.21 2.59 6.90
N GLU A 297 5.58 3.69 7.56
CA GLU A 297 6.70 3.78 8.52
C GLU A 297 6.42 4.88 9.55
N PRO A 298 7.20 4.98 10.65
CA PRO A 298 7.02 6.04 11.63
C PRO A 298 7.15 7.43 11.02
N ILE A 299 6.21 8.32 11.35
CA ILE A 299 6.12 9.66 10.78
C ILE A 299 6.87 10.66 11.69
N SER A 300 7.88 11.35 11.14
CA SER A 300 8.66 12.36 11.86
C SER A 300 8.03 13.76 11.72
N ALA A 301 7.70 14.37 12.84
CA ALA A 301 7.22 15.75 12.88
C ALA A 301 8.24 16.74 12.30
N GLU A 302 9.54 16.49 12.48
CA GLU A 302 10.61 17.32 11.95
C GLU A 302 10.72 17.22 10.43
N VAL A 303 10.58 16.02 9.86
CA VAL A 303 10.59 15.82 8.40
C VAL A 303 9.41 16.57 7.77
N LEU A 304 8.20 16.46 8.34
CA LEU A 304 7.04 17.21 7.85
C LEU A 304 7.28 18.72 7.87
N GLU A 305 7.91 19.22 8.93
CA GLU A 305 8.19 20.64 9.07
C GLU A 305 9.27 21.13 8.11
N ARG A 306 10.38 20.39 7.97
CA ARG A 306 11.44 20.69 6.99
C ARG A 306 10.91 20.68 5.57
N PHE A 307 10.09 19.69 5.21
CA PHE A 307 9.50 19.59 3.88
C PHE A 307 8.57 20.80 3.61
N THR A 308 7.70 21.13 4.58
CA THR A 308 6.80 22.29 4.47
C THR A 308 7.60 23.57 4.24
N ASN A 309 8.60 23.84 5.08
CA ASN A 309 9.39 25.07 5.00
C ASN A 309 10.20 25.15 3.68
N THR A 310 10.72 24.01 3.20
CA THR A 310 11.50 23.95 1.95
C THR A 310 10.61 24.23 0.73
N PHE A 311 9.42 23.65 0.67
CA PHE A 311 8.56 23.70 -0.50
C PHE A 311 7.37 24.66 -0.41
N ALA A 312 7.24 25.42 0.68
CA ALA A 312 6.23 26.48 0.79
C ALA A 312 6.36 27.53 -0.32
N VAL A 313 7.58 27.84 -0.75
CA VAL A 313 7.87 28.77 -1.84
C VAL A 313 7.32 28.30 -3.19
N CYS A 314 7.10 27.01 -3.38
CA CYS A 314 6.45 26.42 -4.56
C CYS A 314 4.95 26.15 -4.34
N GLY A 315 4.33 26.71 -3.31
CA GLY A 315 2.90 26.56 -3.05
C GLY A 315 2.50 25.30 -2.28
N PHE A 316 3.46 24.50 -1.75
CA PHE A 316 3.11 23.38 -0.89
C PHE A 316 2.53 23.88 0.42
N ARG A 317 1.40 23.31 0.84
CA ARG A 317 0.69 23.66 2.05
C ARG A 317 0.84 22.58 3.11
N ARG A 318 1.09 22.94 4.35
CA ARG A 318 1.19 22.00 5.48
C ARG A 318 -0.07 21.15 5.64
N GLU A 319 -1.22 21.73 5.35
CA GLU A 319 -2.54 21.11 5.41
C GLU A 319 -2.74 20.03 4.33
N ALA A 320 -1.86 19.97 3.33
CA ALA A 320 -1.86 18.90 2.35
C ALA A 320 -1.36 17.57 2.93
N PHE A 321 -0.52 17.58 3.97
CA PHE A 321 -0.09 16.36 4.61
C PHE A 321 -1.25 15.57 5.18
N TYR A 322 -1.25 14.29 4.86
CA TYR A 322 -2.26 13.33 5.31
C TYR A 322 -1.58 12.12 5.95
N PRO A 323 -1.17 12.22 7.23
CA PRO A 323 -0.69 11.07 8.00
C PRO A 323 -1.78 10.00 8.08
N CYS A 324 -1.40 8.74 7.83
CA CYS A 324 -2.32 7.62 7.88
C CYS A 324 -1.62 6.35 8.36
N TYR A 325 -2.40 5.42 8.89
CA TYR A 325 -1.92 4.12 9.30
C TYR A 325 -2.68 3.03 8.56
N GLY A 326 -1.97 1.96 8.22
CA GLY A 326 -2.54 0.81 7.55
C GLY A 326 -1.52 -0.31 7.34
N MET A 327 -2.03 -1.45 6.87
CA MET A 327 -1.25 -2.65 6.60
C MET A 327 -1.99 -3.59 5.66
N ALA A 328 -1.29 -4.50 5.04
CA ALA A 328 -1.86 -5.45 4.09
C ALA A 328 -2.96 -6.34 4.70
N GLU A 329 -2.81 -6.71 5.97
CA GLU A 329 -3.79 -7.52 6.72
C GLU A 329 -5.14 -6.81 6.92
N ALA A 330 -5.16 -5.48 6.79
CA ALA A 330 -6.38 -4.66 6.74
C ALA A 330 -6.64 -4.11 5.32
N THR A 331 -6.20 -4.81 4.30
CA THR A 331 -6.22 -4.42 2.89
C THR A 331 -5.26 -3.27 2.59
N LEU A 332 -5.47 -2.07 3.16
CA LEU A 332 -4.53 -0.96 3.11
C LEU A 332 -4.77 0.00 4.28
N ILE A 333 -5.74 0.93 4.19
CA ILE A 333 -5.93 2.00 5.18
C ILE A 333 -6.80 1.55 6.36
N ILE A 334 -6.36 1.89 7.58
CA ILE A 334 -7.07 1.65 8.84
C ILE A 334 -7.53 2.98 9.45
N SER A 335 -6.64 3.97 9.51
CA SER A 335 -6.94 5.29 10.06
C SER A 335 -6.37 6.39 9.17
N GLY A 336 -6.97 7.56 9.25
CA GLY A 336 -6.57 8.73 8.50
C GLY A 336 -7.11 10.01 9.10
N GLY A 337 -6.43 11.13 8.79
CA GLY A 337 -6.78 12.44 9.27
C GLY A 337 -7.96 13.08 8.52
N ASN A 338 -8.11 14.37 8.71
CA ASN A 338 -9.06 15.19 7.95
C ASN A 338 -8.34 15.88 6.79
N LYS A 339 -8.87 15.73 5.58
CA LYS A 339 -8.33 16.41 4.39
C LYS A 339 -8.24 17.92 4.63
N LEU A 340 -7.13 18.49 4.21
CA LEU A 340 -6.83 19.93 4.35
C LEU A 340 -6.82 20.45 5.80
N SER A 341 -6.55 19.57 6.76
CA SER A 341 -6.26 19.93 8.14
C SER A 341 -4.79 19.66 8.45
N PRO A 342 -4.12 20.50 9.23
CA PRO A 342 -2.73 20.25 9.58
C PRO A 342 -2.59 18.94 10.38
N PRO A 343 -1.49 18.19 10.22
CA PRO A 343 -1.23 16.99 11.00
C PRO A 343 -1.31 17.23 12.51
N VAL A 344 -2.02 16.36 13.21
CA VAL A 344 -2.09 16.39 14.68
C VAL A 344 -0.75 15.99 15.26
N LYS A 345 -0.27 16.73 16.25
CA LYS A 345 0.98 16.45 16.95
C LYS A 345 0.73 16.49 18.45
N THR A 346 1.37 15.58 19.18
CA THR A 346 1.36 15.58 20.64
C THR A 346 2.76 15.51 21.21
N GLN A 347 2.94 16.06 22.42
CA GLN A 347 4.21 16.02 23.16
C GLN A 347 4.07 15.10 24.35
N VAL A 348 4.96 14.13 24.47
CA VAL A 348 4.96 13.15 25.54
C VAL A 348 6.30 13.15 26.28
N VAL A 349 6.28 12.81 27.57
CA VAL A 349 7.50 12.57 28.34
C VAL A 349 8.16 11.29 27.84
N ALA A 350 9.37 11.39 27.28
CA ALA A 350 10.07 10.24 26.69
C ALA A 350 10.27 9.08 27.67
N ARG A 351 10.66 9.37 28.92
CA ARG A 351 10.84 8.34 29.99
C ARG A 351 9.55 7.64 30.41
N ALA A 352 8.39 8.29 30.25
CA ALA A 352 7.10 7.67 30.52
C ALA A 352 6.75 6.71 29.38
N LEU A 353 6.98 7.13 28.12
CA LEU A 353 6.78 6.30 26.94
C LEU A 353 7.61 5.02 26.98
N GLU A 354 8.88 5.07 27.47
CA GLU A 354 9.70 3.88 27.73
C GLU A 354 9.05 2.85 28.66
N LYS A 355 8.04 3.24 29.43
CA LYS A 355 7.28 2.39 30.36
C LYS A 355 5.84 2.13 29.90
N ASN A 356 5.55 2.35 28.62
CA ASN A 356 4.20 2.27 28.04
C ASN A 356 3.19 3.23 28.68
N GLN A 357 3.65 4.37 29.22
CA GLN A 357 2.80 5.40 29.84
C GLN A 357 2.85 6.68 29.01
N ILE A 358 1.71 7.29 28.82
CA ILE A 358 1.56 8.57 28.10
C ILE A 358 1.38 9.66 29.13
N VAL A 359 2.32 10.56 29.20
CA VAL A 359 2.24 11.78 30.00
C VAL A 359 2.38 12.95 29.04
N LEU A 360 1.25 13.63 28.79
CA LEU A 360 1.18 14.79 27.91
C LEU A 360 1.83 15.99 28.59
N VAL A 361 2.63 16.74 27.84
CA VAL A 361 3.37 17.89 28.33
C VAL A 361 3.51 18.96 27.26
N TYR A 362 3.92 20.14 27.66
CA TYR A 362 4.42 21.16 26.72
C TYR A 362 5.85 20.81 26.27
N PRO A 363 6.30 21.28 25.08
CA PRO A 363 7.65 21.03 24.56
C PRO A 363 8.72 21.51 25.55
N THR A 364 9.53 20.59 26.06
CA THR A 364 10.66 20.85 26.96
C THR A 364 11.75 19.81 26.72
N GLU A 365 12.91 19.97 27.35
CA GLU A 365 13.94 18.94 27.33
C GLU A 365 13.41 17.61 27.88
N GLY A 366 13.73 16.50 27.22
CA GLY A 366 13.26 15.15 27.57
C GLY A 366 11.84 14.81 27.12
N THR A 367 11.27 15.61 26.22
CA THR A 367 10.00 15.31 25.55
C THR A 367 10.20 14.77 24.15
N LYS A 368 9.22 14.01 23.63
CA LYS A 368 9.16 13.48 22.27
C LYS A 368 7.89 13.96 21.58
N THR A 369 8.02 14.43 20.33
CA THR A 369 6.88 14.77 19.48
C THR A 369 6.42 13.54 18.74
N LEU A 370 5.15 13.19 18.85
CA LEU A 370 4.51 12.15 18.06
C LEU A 370 3.53 12.79 17.06
N VAL A 371 3.42 12.18 15.88
CA VAL A 371 2.47 12.57 14.84
C VAL A 371 1.30 11.60 14.86
N GLY A 372 0.08 12.13 14.92
CA GLY A 372 -1.14 11.35 14.81
C GLY A 372 -1.32 10.79 13.40
N CYS A 373 -1.88 9.60 13.32
CA CYS A 373 -2.20 8.89 12.08
C CYS A 373 -3.70 8.93 11.77
N GLY A 374 -4.41 9.91 12.32
CA GLY A 374 -5.84 10.10 12.12
C GLY A 374 -6.71 9.24 13.04
N GLN A 375 -7.99 9.26 12.73
CA GLN A 375 -9.02 8.56 13.49
C GLN A 375 -9.43 7.26 12.79
N SER A 376 -10.15 6.39 13.50
CA SER A 376 -10.78 5.21 12.90
C SER A 376 -11.71 5.63 11.76
N LEU A 377 -11.58 4.99 10.61
CA LEU A 377 -12.44 5.26 9.45
C LEU A 377 -13.83 4.60 9.63
N PRO A 378 -14.84 5.02 8.86
CA PRO A 378 -16.18 4.44 8.93
C PRO A 378 -16.18 2.90 8.81
N ASP A 379 -17.08 2.25 9.54
CA ASP A 379 -17.23 0.79 9.58
C ASP A 379 -15.98 0.02 10.06
N GLN A 380 -14.99 0.72 10.63
CA GLN A 380 -13.82 0.14 11.28
C GLN A 380 -13.79 0.51 12.76
N GLN A 381 -13.22 -0.36 13.57
CA GLN A 381 -12.97 -0.09 14.99
C GLN A 381 -11.50 -0.28 15.32
N ILE A 382 -10.96 0.65 16.09
CA ILE A 382 -9.61 0.56 16.65
C ILE A 382 -9.74 0.45 18.17
N LYS A 383 -9.03 -0.52 18.76
CA LYS A 383 -8.91 -0.70 20.21
C LYS A 383 -7.44 -0.77 20.58
N ILE A 384 -7.11 -0.23 21.75
CA ILE A 384 -5.77 -0.37 22.33
C ILE A 384 -5.88 -1.41 23.44
N VAL A 385 -5.14 -2.50 23.28
CA VAL A 385 -5.30 -3.72 24.07
C VAL A 385 -3.96 -4.11 24.70
N HIS A 386 -3.98 -4.47 25.98
CA HIS A 386 -2.80 -4.99 26.66
C HIS A 386 -2.40 -6.34 26.02
N PRO A 387 -1.18 -6.46 25.47
CA PRO A 387 -0.83 -7.59 24.58
C PRO A 387 -0.86 -8.96 25.26
N GLU A 388 -0.67 -9.03 26.58
CA GLU A 388 -0.67 -10.29 27.36
C GLU A 388 -2.00 -10.55 28.06
N LYS A 389 -2.61 -9.51 28.69
CA LYS A 389 -3.87 -9.65 29.43
C LYS A 389 -5.08 -9.73 28.50
N LEU A 390 -4.96 -9.25 27.26
CA LEU A 390 -6.02 -9.16 26.26
C LEU A 390 -7.23 -8.33 26.75
N THR A 391 -6.98 -7.37 27.64
CA THR A 391 -7.97 -6.39 28.14
C THR A 391 -7.72 -5.04 27.51
N LEU A 392 -8.74 -4.19 27.49
CA LEU A 392 -8.55 -2.81 27.06
C LEU A 392 -7.53 -2.09 27.95
N CYS A 393 -6.64 -1.32 27.35
CA CYS A 393 -5.75 -0.42 28.06
C CYS A 393 -6.54 0.76 28.66
N ALA A 394 -6.08 1.26 29.80
CA ALA A 394 -6.60 2.50 30.35
C ALA A 394 -6.15 3.70 29.49
N GLU A 395 -6.84 4.84 29.68
CA GLU A 395 -6.40 6.11 29.10
C GLU A 395 -4.98 6.46 29.56
N GLY A 396 -4.14 6.88 28.63
CA GLY A 396 -2.72 7.15 28.92
C GLY A 396 -1.82 5.92 28.95
N GLU A 397 -2.28 4.77 28.49
CA GLU A 397 -1.44 3.55 28.34
C GLU A 397 -1.21 3.22 26.86
N VAL A 398 0.01 2.75 26.55
CA VAL A 398 0.36 2.16 25.27
C VAL A 398 0.02 0.67 25.27
N GLY A 399 -0.68 0.22 24.24
CA GLY A 399 -0.99 -1.19 24.02
C GLY A 399 -0.89 -1.59 22.57
N GLU A 400 -1.20 -2.84 22.29
CA GLU A 400 -1.30 -3.35 20.93
C GLU A 400 -2.54 -2.78 20.25
N ILE A 401 -2.37 -2.31 19.01
CA ILE A 401 -3.46 -1.82 18.18
C ILE A 401 -4.23 -3.01 17.63
N TRP A 402 -5.51 -3.13 17.99
CA TRP A 402 -6.42 -4.13 17.47
C TRP A 402 -7.47 -3.47 16.57
N VAL A 403 -7.79 -4.14 15.46
CA VAL A 403 -8.68 -3.57 14.43
C VAL A 403 -9.76 -4.58 14.04
N SER A 404 -10.99 -4.11 13.81
CA SER A 404 -12.05 -4.89 13.19
C SER A 404 -12.78 -4.07 12.13
N GLY A 405 -13.38 -4.75 11.16
CA GLY A 405 -14.16 -4.12 10.08
C GLY A 405 -14.07 -4.88 8.75
N PRO A 406 -14.86 -4.48 7.75
CA PRO A 406 -14.96 -5.20 6.47
C PRO A 406 -13.69 -5.17 5.60
N SER A 407 -12.74 -4.27 5.89
CA SER A 407 -11.42 -4.23 5.22
C SER A 407 -10.44 -5.27 5.74
N ILE A 408 -10.74 -5.96 6.86
CA ILE A 408 -9.85 -6.99 7.40
C ILE A 408 -9.82 -8.18 6.45
N ALA A 409 -8.60 -8.60 6.09
CA ALA A 409 -8.35 -9.73 5.23
C ALA A 409 -8.86 -11.05 5.83
N ARG A 410 -9.05 -12.07 5.00
CA ARG A 410 -9.54 -13.37 5.47
C ARG A 410 -8.54 -14.18 6.28
N GLY A 411 -7.27 -13.81 6.23
CA GLY A 411 -6.19 -14.52 6.92
C GLY A 411 -4.96 -14.68 6.04
N TYR A 412 -4.12 -15.64 6.43
CA TYR A 412 -2.90 -16.00 5.71
C TYR A 412 -3.09 -17.28 4.89
N TRP A 413 -2.61 -17.28 3.67
CA TRP A 413 -2.71 -18.40 2.74
C TRP A 413 -2.00 -19.64 3.30
N HIS A 414 -2.72 -20.76 3.36
CA HIS A 414 -2.27 -22.04 3.92
C HIS A 414 -1.71 -22.01 5.36
N LYS A 415 -2.09 -21.00 6.19
CA LYS A 415 -1.59 -20.83 7.55
C LYS A 415 -2.75 -20.68 8.56
N PRO A 416 -3.53 -21.74 8.83
CA PRO A 416 -4.73 -21.66 9.67
C PRO A 416 -4.43 -21.22 11.12
N GLU A 417 -3.34 -21.71 11.72
CA GLU A 417 -2.99 -21.36 13.10
C GLU A 417 -2.57 -19.89 13.23
N GLU A 418 -1.74 -19.40 12.32
CA GLU A 418 -1.34 -18.00 12.29
C GLU A 418 -2.53 -17.08 11.98
N THR A 419 -3.42 -17.53 11.08
CA THR A 419 -4.69 -16.84 10.79
C THR A 419 -5.51 -16.69 12.04
N LYS A 420 -5.73 -17.77 12.80
CA LYS A 420 -6.47 -17.75 14.05
C LYS A 420 -5.85 -16.80 15.08
N GLN A 421 -4.54 -16.86 15.26
CA GLN A 421 -3.81 -16.01 16.21
C GLN A 421 -3.89 -14.52 15.86
N THR A 422 -3.88 -14.18 14.57
CA THR A 422 -3.86 -12.78 14.10
C THR A 422 -5.25 -12.22 13.90
N PHE A 423 -6.17 -12.96 13.25
CA PHE A 423 -7.45 -12.44 12.77
C PHE A 423 -8.65 -12.83 13.64
N ALA A 424 -8.47 -13.68 14.64
CA ALA A 424 -9.53 -14.14 15.52
C ALA A 424 -9.20 -13.90 16.99
N ALA A 425 -8.75 -12.68 17.32
CA ALA A 425 -8.47 -12.29 18.69
C ALA A 425 -9.72 -11.74 19.39
N TYR A 426 -9.91 -12.12 20.65
CA TYR A 426 -11.05 -11.70 21.47
C TYR A 426 -10.56 -10.98 22.73
N LEU A 427 -11.29 -9.95 23.14
CA LEU A 427 -11.07 -9.33 24.43
C LEU A 427 -11.43 -10.32 25.54
N ALA A 428 -10.59 -10.42 26.56
CA ALA A 428 -10.83 -11.30 27.69
C ALA A 428 -12.16 -11.02 28.40
N GLU A 429 -12.62 -9.77 28.36
CA GLU A 429 -13.85 -9.30 28.99
C GLU A 429 -15.11 -9.56 28.13
N ALA A 430 -14.97 -9.91 26.86
CA ALA A 430 -16.09 -10.07 25.92
C ALA A 430 -15.76 -11.11 24.83
N PRO A 431 -15.52 -12.37 25.20
CA PRO A 431 -15.08 -13.40 24.25
C PRO A 431 -16.16 -13.83 23.24
N GLU A 432 -17.42 -13.47 23.47
CA GLU A 432 -18.57 -13.76 22.58
C GLU A 432 -18.85 -12.68 21.54
N LYS A 433 -18.12 -11.56 21.57
CA LYS A 433 -18.25 -10.49 20.58
C LYS A 433 -17.45 -10.81 19.31
N GLU A 434 -17.60 -9.95 18.30
CA GLU A 434 -16.86 -10.07 17.07
C GLU A 434 -15.34 -10.02 17.29
N PRO A 435 -14.57 -10.85 16.58
CA PRO A 435 -13.13 -10.90 16.72
C PRO A 435 -12.45 -9.64 16.18
N PHE A 436 -11.27 -9.36 16.69
CA PHE A 436 -10.37 -8.35 16.21
C PHE A 436 -9.16 -8.98 15.53
N MET A 437 -8.59 -8.24 14.58
CA MET A 437 -7.26 -8.51 14.06
C MET A 437 -6.21 -7.84 14.97
N ARG A 438 -5.20 -8.60 15.36
CA ARG A 438 -4.01 -8.11 16.06
C ARG A 438 -3.01 -7.58 15.05
N THR A 439 -2.65 -6.30 15.13
CA THR A 439 -1.71 -5.70 14.18
C THR A 439 -0.25 -6.02 14.49
N GLY A 440 0.05 -6.29 15.77
CA GLY A 440 1.41 -6.39 16.26
C GLY A 440 2.12 -5.03 16.38
N ASP A 441 1.43 -3.94 16.10
CA ASP A 441 1.93 -2.58 16.29
C ASP A 441 1.41 -2.03 17.63
N LEU A 442 2.22 -1.19 18.26
CA LEU A 442 1.92 -0.52 19.52
C LEU A 442 1.48 0.91 19.28
N GLY A 443 0.54 1.37 20.11
CA GLY A 443 0.06 2.74 20.03
C GLY A 443 -0.90 3.10 21.17
N PHE A 444 -1.45 4.29 21.08
CA PHE A 444 -2.49 4.78 21.98
C PHE A 444 -3.48 5.67 21.23
N LEU A 445 -4.62 5.91 21.84
CA LEU A 445 -5.62 6.87 21.35
C LEU A 445 -5.64 8.08 22.28
N GLU A 446 -5.63 9.27 21.69
CA GLU A 446 -5.81 10.54 22.40
C GLU A 446 -6.87 11.36 21.67
N ALA A 447 -7.98 11.68 22.33
CA ALA A 447 -9.13 12.36 21.74
C ALA A 447 -9.62 11.72 20.41
N GLY A 448 -9.51 10.39 20.27
CA GLY A 448 -9.86 9.64 19.08
C GLY A 448 -8.78 9.56 17.99
N GLU A 449 -7.70 10.32 18.12
CA GLU A 449 -6.54 10.30 17.24
C GLU A 449 -5.62 9.13 17.58
N LEU A 450 -5.20 8.36 16.58
CA LEU A 450 -4.28 7.23 16.74
C LEU A 450 -2.82 7.70 16.65
N PHE A 451 -2.03 7.34 17.66
CA PHE A 451 -0.58 7.53 17.66
C PHE A 451 0.11 6.17 17.68
N VAL A 452 0.86 5.85 16.63
CA VAL A 452 1.66 4.63 16.54
C VAL A 452 3.02 4.88 17.17
N THR A 453 3.41 4.06 18.15
CA THR A 453 4.67 4.24 18.88
C THR A 453 5.77 3.28 18.44
N GLY A 454 5.42 2.13 17.87
CA GLY A 454 6.38 1.16 17.38
C GLY A 454 5.73 -0.19 17.10
N ARG A 455 6.56 -1.21 16.93
CA ARG A 455 6.10 -2.58 16.67
C ARG A 455 6.44 -3.48 17.85
N LEU A 456 5.50 -4.27 18.32
CA LEU A 456 5.61 -5.10 19.52
C LEU A 456 6.86 -6.02 19.52
N LYS A 457 7.18 -6.60 18.36
CA LYS A 457 8.32 -7.52 18.21
C LYS A 457 9.68 -6.82 18.05
N ASP A 458 9.66 -5.54 17.66
CA ASP A 458 10.87 -4.78 17.37
C ASP A 458 11.33 -3.94 18.58
N VAL A 459 10.49 -3.84 19.61
CA VAL A 459 10.85 -3.15 20.86
C VAL A 459 11.99 -3.88 21.56
N ILE A 460 13.07 -3.16 21.84
CA ILE A 460 14.23 -3.65 22.57
C ILE A 460 14.02 -3.34 24.06
N ILE A 461 13.97 -4.36 24.91
CA ILE A 461 13.76 -4.17 26.34
C ILE A 461 15.11 -4.27 27.06
N ILE A 462 15.57 -3.18 27.68
CA ILE A 462 16.80 -3.12 28.46
C ILE A 462 16.47 -2.62 29.89
N ASN A 463 16.76 -3.39 30.89
CA ASN A 463 16.49 -3.04 32.29
C ASN A 463 15.03 -2.62 32.55
N GLY A 464 14.07 -3.28 31.89
CA GLY A 464 12.63 -3.00 32.02
C GLY A 464 12.16 -1.71 31.32
N ARG A 465 12.96 -1.15 30.42
CA ARG A 465 12.61 0.01 29.58
C ARG A 465 12.50 -0.40 28.13
N ASN A 466 11.50 0.14 27.44
CA ASN A 466 11.30 -0.05 26.02
C ASN A 466 12.15 0.96 25.23
N HIS A 467 12.97 0.44 24.33
CA HIS A 467 13.72 1.24 23.36
C HIS A 467 13.16 0.93 21.97
N TYR A 468 12.68 1.93 21.32
CA TYR A 468 12.11 1.80 19.97
C TYR A 468 13.23 1.94 18.92
N PRO A 469 13.33 1.02 17.95
CA PRO A 469 14.41 1.05 16.93
C PRO A 469 14.54 2.39 16.25
N GLN A 470 13.44 3.05 15.90
CA GLN A 470 13.43 4.36 15.24
C GLN A 470 14.13 5.46 16.05
N ASP A 471 14.14 5.38 17.38
CA ASP A 471 14.84 6.37 18.22
C ASP A 471 16.35 6.17 18.18
N ILE A 472 16.78 4.90 18.07
CA ILE A 472 18.19 4.52 17.91
C ILE A 472 18.66 4.92 16.51
N GLU A 473 17.90 4.57 15.48
CA GLU A 473 18.16 4.93 14.08
C GLU A 473 18.29 6.45 13.92
N TRP A 474 17.35 7.20 14.47
CA TRP A 474 17.40 8.66 14.51
C TRP A 474 18.67 9.21 15.16
N THR A 475 19.06 8.65 16.30
CA THR A 475 20.28 9.05 17.01
C THR A 475 21.53 8.81 16.16
N VAL A 476 21.58 7.67 15.45
CA VAL A 476 22.68 7.34 14.53
C VAL A 476 22.71 8.29 13.34
N GLU A 477 21.56 8.58 12.72
CA GLU A 477 21.46 9.52 11.60
C GLU A 477 21.93 10.93 11.96
N GLN A 478 21.62 11.41 13.18
CA GLN A 478 22.07 12.72 13.66
C GLN A 478 23.56 12.74 14.06
N SER A 479 24.19 11.60 14.29
CA SER A 479 25.59 11.52 14.74
C SER A 479 26.61 11.81 13.65
N HIS A 480 26.20 11.78 12.37
CA HIS A 480 27.10 12.00 11.23
C HIS A 480 26.42 12.83 10.13
N HIS A 481 27.00 13.99 9.83
CA HIS A 481 26.59 14.83 8.71
C HIS A 481 27.22 14.29 7.41
N LEU A 482 26.58 13.31 6.74
CA LEU A 482 26.90 12.91 5.37
C LEU A 482 25.92 13.50 4.39
#